data_1cf941ed4b1dc2bddbacb763e290ee97
#
_entry.id   1cf941ed4b1dc2bddbacb763e290ee97
#
_cell.length_a   1.000
_cell.length_b   1.000
_cell.length_c   1.000
_cell.angle_alpha   90.00
_cell.angle_beta   90.00
_cell.angle_gamma   90.00
#
_symmetry.space_group_name_H-M   'P 1'
#
loop_
_entity.id
_entity.type
_entity.pdbx_description
1 polymer ?
#
loop_
_entity_poly.entity_id
_entity_poly.type
_entity_poly.pdbx_seq_one_letter_code
_entity_poly.pdbx_strand_id
1 'polypeptide(L)'
;MLAGIICARTALIVACYGSYASTDNGIFTDGSMFVTCALFIVALLIFSRSRRELSATVVQWVMVGSIIVAAGASMALSLLDSADQILVATAFALSIANTMALSLCMFYWLRCLRGTDEVTAALFVFSAFFISVGIVYLLSFLPTRAQNIIGMALIVAQFAFLGPAGLRAEHPTERPHRRARTFFTFARSNIQDARFLAACAVGMALLGFVDGFLRGYPDGLPIPFTWGSRLAYALCSMLICALLMLLVVRRRERVMTVDAFITMALLASLSLVLFGAFPYHWEIGAVAVNTLNIVICAYCWYVIIAFTSFGTRDPYIYAMGGWVICFGSRSLARMLLYFTYPLAGNDLLINSLLGALVLISTQVVLVQFMHAERGESSAENDRLEAENERVTRQAEADAAESAAALAEAEQTLQSVVFNAAKREASAQQTASEALKAAEARQCIRCNEECAAIREQLLQIDSSSISLASAPSSFPPATMPSPLASSASAALEPSPVPSPLSMGELSDSMRRNVERMGEHFLLTSREMDVLTLYALGHTQKKVAEELFITPATAHSHIKRIYSKCGMHSRQEILEYLNSYGN
;
A
#
# COMPACT_ATOMS: atom_id res chain seq x y z
N MET A 1 -18.73 2.54 18.59
CA MET A 1 -18.70 3.17 17.25
C MET A 1 -19.66 2.49 16.27
N LEU A 2 -19.55 1.18 15.98
CA LEU A 2 -20.46 0.52 15.03
C LEU A 2 -21.93 0.67 15.41
N ALA A 3 -22.30 0.43 16.66
CA ALA A 3 -23.67 0.63 17.15
C ALA A 3 -24.16 2.07 16.96
N GLY A 4 -23.32 3.08 17.22
CA GLY A 4 -23.67 4.49 16.99
C GLY A 4 -23.97 4.80 15.54
N ILE A 5 -23.15 4.28 14.61
CA ILE A 5 -23.39 4.42 13.14
C ILE A 5 -24.68 3.73 12.74
N ILE A 6 -24.94 2.52 13.24
CA ILE A 6 -26.18 1.77 12.95
C ILE A 6 -27.39 2.54 13.45
N CYS A 7 -27.35 3.07 14.68
CA CYS A 7 -28.41 3.89 15.23
C CYS A 7 -28.66 5.16 14.39
N ALA A 8 -27.59 5.89 14.06
CA ALA A 8 -27.69 7.13 13.27
C ALA A 8 -28.26 6.85 11.87
N ARG A 9 -27.76 5.82 11.16
CA ARG A 9 -28.25 5.46 9.85
C ARG A 9 -29.70 4.97 9.86
N THR A 10 -30.02 4.07 10.80
CA THR A 10 -31.40 3.56 10.89
C THR A 10 -32.37 4.67 11.26
N ALA A 11 -31.99 5.55 12.19
CA ALA A 11 -32.77 6.74 12.51
C ALA A 11 -32.98 7.67 11.31
N LEU A 12 -31.92 7.93 10.52
CA LEU A 12 -32.01 8.74 9.29
C LEU A 12 -33.00 8.13 8.31
N ILE A 13 -32.97 6.80 8.10
CA ILE A 13 -33.90 6.14 7.19
C ILE A 13 -35.32 6.23 7.73
N VAL A 14 -35.56 5.82 8.96
CA VAL A 14 -36.90 5.73 9.54
C VAL A 14 -37.53 7.12 9.71
N ALA A 15 -36.76 8.10 10.19
CA ALA A 15 -37.28 9.43 10.48
C ALA A 15 -37.41 10.34 9.23
N CYS A 16 -36.58 10.11 8.18
CA CYS A 16 -36.65 10.95 6.98
C CYS A 16 -37.34 10.26 5.80
N TYR A 17 -37.17 8.94 5.64
CA TYR A 17 -37.62 8.20 4.45
C TYR A 17 -38.75 7.20 4.75
N GLY A 18 -39.07 6.96 6.00
CA GLY A 18 -39.96 5.88 6.41
C GLY A 18 -39.38 4.48 6.09
N SER A 19 -40.00 3.45 6.64
CA SER A 19 -39.67 2.10 6.23
C SER A 19 -40.49 1.73 4.97
N TYR A 20 -39.85 1.70 3.82
CA TYR A 20 -40.49 1.32 2.54
C TYR A 20 -41.67 2.20 2.10
N ALA A 21 -41.45 3.50 2.13
CA ALA A 21 -42.26 4.51 1.48
C ALA A 21 -43.76 4.24 1.46
N SER A 22 -44.46 4.74 2.43
CA SER A 22 -45.85 5.09 2.19
C SER A 22 -45.85 6.40 1.40
N THR A 23 -46.57 6.39 0.39
CA THR A 23 -46.75 7.15 -0.80
C THR A 23 -46.73 8.67 -0.73
N ASP A 24 -47.01 9.31 0.39
CA ASP A 24 -47.31 10.74 0.39
C ASP A 24 -46.18 11.68 0.83
N ASN A 25 -45.09 11.14 1.39
CA ASN A 25 -44.03 11.95 1.99
C ASN A 25 -42.76 12.06 1.13
N GLY A 26 -42.67 11.41 -0.02
CA GLY A 26 -41.43 11.30 -0.82
C GLY A 26 -40.87 12.66 -1.24
N ILE A 27 -41.73 13.60 -1.70
CA ILE A 27 -41.31 14.95 -2.07
C ILE A 27 -40.82 15.74 -0.88
N PHE A 28 -41.48 15.65 0.26
CA PHE A 28 -41.03 16.36 1.46
C PHE A 28 -39.67 15.86 1.89
N THR A 29 -39.40 14.57 1.75
CA THR A 29 -38.12 13.98 2.12
C THR A 29 -37.01 14.40 1.16
N ASP A 30 -37.20 14.24 -0.13
CA ASP A 30 -36.18 14.60 -1.12
C ASP A 30 -36.04 16.13 -1.23
N GLY A 31 -37.11 16.90 -1.06
CA GLY A 31 -37.06 18.35 -0.95
C GLY A 31 -36.31 18.84 0.29
N SER A 32 -36.55 18.23 1.46
CA SER A 32 -35.82 18.57 2.68
C SER A 32 -34.32 18.23 2.57
N MET A 33 -33.99 17.11 1.93
CA MET A 33 -32.59 16.74 1.64
C MET A 33 -31.97 17.71 0.63
N PHE A 34 -32.68 18.11 -0.41
CA PHE A 34 -32.22 19.09 -1.39
C PHE A 34 -31.88 20.43 -0.73
N VAL A 35 -32.79 20.96 0.10
CA VAL A 35 -32.57 22.22 0.85
C VAL A 35 -31.38 22.03 1.83
N THR A 36 -31.30 20.91 2.53
CA THR A 36 -30.16 20.59 3.43
C THR A 36 -28.84 20.62 2.66
N CYS A 37 -28.79 20.02 1.46
CA CYS A 37 -27.59 20.04 0.62
C CYS A 37 -27.26 21.46 0.12
N ALA A 38 -28.28 22.28 -0.21
CA ALA A 38 -28.08 23.68 -0.55
C ALA A 38 -27.49 24.50 0.63
N LEU A 39 -27.96 24.25 1.85
CA LEU A 39 -27.37 24.84 3.07
C LEU A 39 -25.95 24.38 3.28
N PHE A 40 -25.62 23.09 3.02
CA PHE A 40 -24.24 22.58 3.09
C PHE A 40 -23.36 23.21 2.02
N ILE A 41 -23.84 23.49 0.81
CA ILE A 41 -23.07 24.23 -0.21
C ILE A 41 -22.74 25.64 0.31
N VAL A 42 -23.72 26.36 0.89
CA VAL A 42 -23.48 27.68 1.49
C VAL A 42 -22.45 27.58 2.61
N ALA A 43 -22.57 26.58 3.50
CA ALA A 43 -21.61 26.35 4.56
C ALA A 43 -20.20 26.03 4.00
N LEU A 44 -20.11 25.21 2.95
CA LEU A 44 -18.83 24.91 2.29
C LEU A 44 -18.19 26.17 1.69
N LEU A 45 -18.96 27.06 1.07
CA LEU A 45 -18.46 28.32 0.53
C LEU A 45 -17.90 29.23 1.64
N ILE A 46 -18.61 29.34 2.77
CA ILE A 46 -18.20 30.14 3.94
C ILE A 46 -16.92 29.55 4.57
N PHE A 47 -16.91 28.23 4.84
CA PHE A 47 -15.83 27.58 5.56
C PHE A 47 -14.68 27.10 4.65
N SER A 48 -14.82 27.17 3.33
CA SER A 48 -13.79 26.73 2.37
C SER A 48 -12.44 27.41 2.57
N ARG A 49 -12.41 28.64 3.09
CA ARG A 49 -11.20 29.39 3.38
C ARG A 49 -10.58 29.05 4.74
N SER A 50 -11.35 28.46 5.66
CA SER A 50 -10.85 28.08 6.99
C SER A 50 -10.01 26.81 6.92
N ARG A 51 -8.79 26.88 7.44
CA ARG A 51 -7.91 25.71 7.61
C ARG A 51 -7.92 25.17 9.05
N ARG A 52 -8.71 25.78 9.95
CA ARG A 52 -8.75 25.38 11.35
C ARG A 52 -9.71 24.19 11.51
N GLU A 53 -9.26 23.17 12.20
CA GLU A 53 -10.12 22.07 12.65
C GLU A 53 -10.98 22.54 13.84
N LEU A 54 -12.23 22.08 13.88
CA LEU A 54 -13.12 22.31 15.01
C LEU A 54 -12.59 21.59 16.25
N SER A 55 -12.62 22.27 17.41
CA SER A 55 -12.22 21.65 18.66
C SER A 55 -13.15 20.48 19.01
N ALA A 56 -12.61 19.48 19.73
CA ALA A 56 -13.38 18.31 20.16
C ALA A 56 -14.63 18.70 20.94
N THR A 57 -14.53 19.75 21.78
CA THR A 57 -15.65 20.28 22.55
C THR A 57 -16.77 20.82 21.67
N VAL A 58 -16.43 21.62 20.61
CA VAL A 58 -17.43 22.13 19.67
C VAL A 58 -18.09 20.99 18.92
N VAL A 59 -17.33 20.00 18.47
CA VAL A 59 -17.86 18.83 17.78
C VAL A 59 -18.83 18.04 18.65
N GLN A 60 -18.54 17.87 19.95
CA GLN A 60 -19.44 17.22 20.90
C GLN A 60 -20.73 18.03 21.09
N TRP A 61 -20.64 19.36 21.24
CA TRP A 61 -21.82 20.21 21.36
C TRP A 61 -22.68 20.21 20.09
N VAL A 62 -22.04 20.20 18.89
CA VAL A 62 -22.76 20.05 17.62
C VAL A 62 -23.51 18.72 17.59
N MET A 63 -22.89 17.63 18.02
CA MET A 63 -23.54 16.32 18.06
C MET A 63 -24.69 16.28 19.05
N VAL A 64 -24.50 16.76 20.30
CA VAL A 64 -25.55 16.83 21.31
C VAL A 64 -26.72 17.69 20.82
N GLY A 65 -26.44 18.87 20.31
CA GLY A 65 -27.46 19.76 19.73
C GLY A 65 -28.21 19.12 18.57
N SER A 66 -27.51 18.41 17.69
CA SER A 66 -28.12 17.69 16.57
C SER A 66 -29.07 16.57 17.04
N ILE A 67 -28.68 15.79 18.06
CA ILE A 67 -29.56 14.77 18.63
C ILE A 67 -30.83 15.40 19.23
N ILE A 68 -30.70 16.51 19.96
CA ILE A 68 -31.85 17.21 20.58
C ILE A 68 -32.79 17.77 19.49
N VAL A 69 -32.22 18.41 18.46
CA VAL A 69 -33.01 18.96 17.34
C VAL A 69 -33.71 17.84 16.57
N ALA A 70 -33.00 16.75 16.26
CA ALA A 70 -33.58 15.62 15.54
C ALA A 70 -34.70 14.94 16.33
N ALA A 71 -34.51 14.71 17.63
CA ALA A 71 -35.54 14.10 18.50
C ALA A 71 -36.77 15.03 18.63
N GLY A 72 -36.55 16.33 18.84
CA GLY A 72 -37.61 17.33 18.93
C GLY A 72 -38.39 17.49 17.62
N ALA A 73 -37.71 17.57 16.49
CA ALA A 73 -38.32 17.64 15.16
C ALA A 73 -39.10 16.38 14.81
N SER A 74 -38.54 15.19 15.09
CA SER A 74 -39.23 13.91 14.86
C SER A 74 -40.49 13.79 15.74
N MET A 75 -40.42 14.24 16.99
CA MET A 75 -41.57 14.24 17.90
C MET A 75 -42.64 15.22 17.39
N ALA A 76 -42.25 16.43 17.03
CA ALA A 76 -43.17 17.43 16.51
C ALA A 76 -43.87 16.96 15.21
N LEU A 77 -43.10 16.34 14.27
CA LEU A 77 -43.65 15.76 13.05
C LEU A 77 -44.64 14.63 13.32
N SER A 78 -44.44 13.84 14.39
CA SER A 78 -45.36 12.77 14.77
C SER A 78 -46.69 13.28 15.36
N LEU A 79 -46.72 14.52 15.83
CA LEU A 79 -47.90 15.17 16.43
C LEU A 79 -48.70 16.06 15.45
N LEU A 80 -48.06 16.40 14.30
CA LEU A 80 -48.72 17.23 13.29
C LEU A 80 -49.70 16.41 12.45
N ASP A 81 -50.97 16.81 12.45
CA ASP A 81 -51.97 16.21 11.58
C ASP A 81 -52.08 17.09 10.30
N SER A 82 -51.86 16.49 9.13
CA SER A 82 -51.43 17.18 7.89
C SER A 82 -52.57 17.86 7.08
N ALA A 83 -53.66 18.31 7.71
CA ALA A 83 -54.83 18.82 6.99
C ALA A 83 -54.75 20.30 6.57
N ASP A 84 -53.95 21.15 7.23
CA ASP A 84 -53.90 22.59 6.98
C ASP A 84 -52.65 23.04 6.24
N GLN A 85 -52.74 24.00 5.28
CA GLN A 85 -51.59 24.51 4.49
C GLN A 85 -50.47 25.12 5.36
N ILE A 86 -50.82 25.77 6.48
CA ILE A 86 -49.84 26.32 7.43
C ILE A 86 -49.08 25.16 8.13
N LEU A 87 -49.79 24.06 8.38
CA LEU A 87 -49.20 22.84 8.95
C LEU A 87 -48.23 22.17 7.99
N VAL A 88 -48.49 22.21 6.68
CA VAL A 88 -47.60 21.66 5.62
C VAL A 88 -46.27 22.41 5.58
N ALA A 89 -46.30 23.76 5.62
CA ALA A 89 -45.06 24.55 5.63
C ALA A 89 -44.22 24.32 6.90
N THR A 90 -44.89 24.20 8.05
CA THR A 90 -44.19 23.88 9.32
C THR A 90 -43.62 22.46 9.34
N ALA A 91 -44.37 21.49 8.81
CA ALA A 91 -43.89 20.11 8.65
C ALA A 91 -42.67 20.05 7.72
N PHE A 92 -42.66 20.81 6.63
CA PHE A 92 -41.52 20.89 5.73
C PHE A 92 -40.30 21.51 6.42
N ALA A 93 -40.46 22.61 7.15
CA ALA A 93 -39.38 23.24 7.91
C ALA A 93 -38.81 22.28 8.99
N LEU A 94 -39.68 21.56 9.71
CA LEU A 94 -39.24 20.51 10.66
C LEU A 94 -38.52 19.36 9.98
N SER A 95 -38.97 18.94 8.79
CA SER A 95 -38.29 17.91 7.99
C SER A 95 -36.89 18.36 7.56
N ILE A 96 -36.70 19.63 7.17
CA ILE A 96 -35.37 20.19 6.88
C ILE A 96 -34.48 20.14 8.14
N ALA A 97 -35.01 20.64 9.27
CA ALA A 97 -34.25 20.64 10.52
C ALA A 97 -33.86 19.23 10.96
N ASN A 98 -34.78 18.26 10.84
CA ASN A 98 -34.53 16.85 11.14
C ASN A 98 -33.46 16.22 10.25
N THR A 99 -33.59 16.42 8.92
CA THR A 99 -32.65 15.90 7.92
C THR A 99 -31.25 16.48 8.12
N MET A 100 -31.15 17.79 8.37
CA MET A 100 -29.87 18.45 8.64
C MET A 100 -29.24 17.92 9.94
N ALA A 101 -30.00 17.82 11.02
CA ALA A 101 -29.53 17.34 12.29
C ALA A 101 -29.04 15.88 12.23
N LEU A 102 -29.79 14.99 11.57
CA LEU A 102 -29.40 13.59 11.38
C LEU A 102 -28.18 13.44 10.45
N SER A 103 -28.06 14.32 9.43
CA SER A 103 -26.84 14.35 8.61
C SER A 103 -25.61 14.76 9.43
N LEU A 104 -25.72 15.75 10.33
CA LEU A 104 -24.64 16.14 11.24
C LEU A 104 -24.28 15.01 12.24
N CYS A 105 -25.28 14.27 12.74
CA CYS A 105 -25.01 13.06 13.54
C CYS A 105 -24.19 12.03 12.74
N MET A 106 -24.54 11.81 11.48
CA MET A 106 -23.75 10.91 10.60
C MET A 106 -22.32 11.42 10.41
N PHE A 107 -22.12 12.73 10.20
CA PHE A 107 -20.77 13.30 10.05
C PHE A 107 -19.92 13.11 11.29
N TYR A 108 -20.52 13.20 12.47
CA TYR A 108 -19.83 12.90 13.73
C TYR A 108 -19.31 11.45 13.76
N TRP A 109 -20.17 10.48 13.43
CA TRP A 109 -19.78 9.07 13.44
C TRP A 109 -18.72 8.75 12.38
N LEU A 110 -18.82 9.36 11.17
CA LEU A 110 -17.80 9.22 10.13
C LEU A 110 -16.47 9.85 10.55
N ARG A 111 -16.50 10.99 11.28
CA ARG A 111 -15.32 11.61 11.89
C ARG A 111 -14.66 10.68 12.91
N CYS A 112 -15.43 9.96 13.71
CA CYS A 112 -14.90 9.00 14.69
C CYS A 112 -14.14 7.82 14.05
N LEU A 113 -14.36 7.55 12.76
CA LEU A 113 -13.62 6.55 11.99
C LEU A 113 -12.33 7.11 11.35
N ARG A 114 -12.05 8.40 11.58
CA ARG A 114 -10.80 9.01 11.12
C ARG A 114 -9.59 8.20 11.61
N GLY A 115 -8.71 7.87 10.70
CA GLY A 115 -7.49 7.17 11.05
C GLY A 115 -7.57 5.65 11.12
N THR A 116 -8.72 5.05 10.79
CA THR A 116 -8.79 3.59 10.58
C THR A 116 -8.14 3.22 9.25
N ASP A 117 -7.70 1.97 9.13
CA ASP A 117 -7.22 1.39 7.87
C ASP A 117 -8.38 1.14 6.90
N GLU A 118 -8.05 0.95 5.62
CA GLU A 118 -9.01 0.79 4.52
C GLU A 118 -9.96 -0.41 4.72
N VAL A 119 -9.42 -1.54 5.18
CA VAL A 119 -10.22 -2.76 5.39
C VAL A 119 -11.18 -2.57 6.54
N THR A 120 -10.70 -2.01 7.67
CA THR A 120 -11.54 -1.72 8.83
C THR A 120 -12.61 -0.69 8.49
N ALA A 121 -12.28 0.38 7.78
CA ALA A 121 -13.24 1.40 7.35
C ALA A 121 -14.35 0.78 6.46
N ALA A 122 -13.98 -0.01 5.46
CA ALA A 122 -14.92 -0.68 4.58
C ALA A 122 -15.81 -1.67 5.34
N LEU A 123 -15.22 -2.49 6.22
CA LEU A 123 -15.99 -3.44 7.04
C LEU A 123 -16.97 -2.74 7.97
N PHE A 124 -16.58 -1.62 8.61
CA PHE A 124 -17.49 -0.83 9.43
C PHE A 124 -18.67 -0.29 8.64
N VAL A 125 -18.39 0.29 7.46
CA VAL A 125 -19.43 0.86 6.61
C VAL A 125 -20.39 -0.24 6.14
N PHE A 126 -19.89 -1.29 5.49
CA PHE A 126 -20.76 -2.34 4.94
C PHE A 126 -21.48 -3.14 6.04
N SER A 127 -20.87 -3.36 7.21
CA SER A 127 -21.54 -3.97 8.35
C SER A 127 -22.69 -3.09 8.87
N ALA A 128 -22.49 -1.77 8.94
CA ALA A 128 -23.54 -0.83 9.32
C ALA A 128 -24.72 -0.86 8.34
N PHE A 129 -24.43 -0.94 7.03
CA PHE A 129 -25.47 -1.06 5.99
C PHE A 129 -26.18 -2.40 6.06
N PHE A 130 -25.45 -3.51 6.18
CA PHE A 130 -25.99 -4.85 6.32
C PHE A 130 -26.98 -4.95 7.48
N ILE A 131 -26.54 -4.54 8.68
CA ILE A 131 -27.36 -4.63 9.90
C ILE A 131 -28.56 -3.68 9.82
N SER A 132 -28.38 -2.44 9.38
CA SER A 132 -29.47 -1.48 9.33
C SER A 132 -30.53 -1.79 8.26
N VAL A 133 -30.15 -2.42 7.13
CA VAL A 133 -31.12 -2.95 6.16
C VAL A 133 -31.99 -4.02 6.81
N GLY A 134 -31.37 -4.95 7.56
CA GLY A 134 -32.11 -5.97 8.32
C GLY A 134 -33.06 -5.37 9.35
N ILE A 135 -32.60 -4.35 10.12
CA ILE A 135 -33.42 -3.65 11.11
C ILE A 135 -34.61 -2.96 10.41
N VAL A 136 -34.38 -2.21 9.34
CA VAL A 136 -35.45 -1.51 8.60
C VAL A 136 -36.48 -2.52 8.04
N TYR A 137 -36.02 -3.67 7.55
CA TYR A 137 -36.92 -4.74 7.10
C TYR A 137 -37.78 -5.26 8.25
N LEU A 138 -37.20 -5.53 9.42
CA LEU A 138 -37.97 -5.95 10.61
C LEU A 138 -38.94 -4.88 11.08
N LEU A 139 -38.53 -3.60 11.07
CA LEU A 139 -39.41 -2.47 11.43
C LEU A 139 -40.61 -2.34 10.48
N SER A 140 -40.49 -2.77 9.23
CA SER A 140 -41.58 -2.68 8.24
C SER A 140 -42.81 -3.52 8.60
N PHE A 141 -42.69 -4.48 9.51
CA PHE A 141 -43.82 -5.25 10.05
C PHE A 141 -44.62 -4.51 11.13
N LEU A 142 -44.07 -3.42 11.66
CA LEU A 142 -44.69 -2.65 12.75
C LEU A 142 -45.57 -1.51 12.16
N PRO A 143 -46.59 -1.08 12.89
CA PRO A 143 -47.38 0.10 12.47
C PRO A 143 -46.50 1.35 12.51
N THR A 144 -46.80 2.34 11.67
CA THR A 144 -46.01 3.59 11.47
C THR A 144 -45.73 4.32 12.79
N ARG A 145 -46.71 4.37 13.71
CA ARG A 145 -46.50 4.96 15.06
C ARG A 145 -45.38 4.27 15.84
N ALA A 146 -45.33 2.94 15.81
CA ALA A 146 -44.27 2.19 16.49
C ALA A 146 -42.91 2.42 15.79
N GLN A 147 -42.87 2.49 14.48
CA GLN A 147 -41.65 2.83 13.73
C GLN A 147 -41.10 4.21 14.12
N ASN A 148 -41.97 5.24 14.22
CA ASN A 148 -41.58 6.59 14.64
C ASN A 148 -41.03 6.61 16.08
N ILE A 149 -41.65 5.89 17.01
CA ILE A 149 -41.18 5.77 18.39
C ILE A 149 -39.80 5.10 18.43
N ILE A 150 -39.61 4.02 17.68
CA ILE A 150 -38.31 3.33 17.59
C ILE A 150 -37.28 4.24 16.92
N GLY A 151 -37.65 4.96 15.87
CA GLY A 151 -36.77 5.96 15.23
C GLY A 151 -36.28 7.00 16.24
N MET A 152 -37.18 7.57 17.03
CA MET A 152 -36.84 8.49 18.13
C MET A 152 -35.92 7.84 19.18
N ALA A 153 -36.25 6.62 19.59
CA ALA A 153 -35.40 5.89 20.55
C ALA A 153 -33.98 5.68 20.01
N LEU A 154 -33.83 5.38 18.70
CA LEU A 154 -32.52 5.25 18.05
C LEU A 154 -31.76 6.58 17.97
N ILE A 155 -32.47 7.73 17.77
CA ILE A 155 -31.85 9.05 17.83
C ILE A 155 -31.25 9.28 19.22
N VAL A 156 -32.05 9.06 20.28
CA VAL A 156 -31.64 9.27 21.67
C VAL A 156 -30.57 8.24 22.11
N ALA A 157 -30.68 7.00 21.67
CA ALA A 157 -29.70 5.94 22.00
C ALA A 157 -28.25 6.28 21.59
N GLN A 158 -28.07 7.19 20.64
CA GLN A 158 -26.73 7.65 20.26
C GLN A 158 -25.98 8.30 21.43
N PHE A 159 -26.68 8.90 22.42
CA PHE A 159 -26.04 9.45 23.62
C PHE A 159 -25.26 8.40 24.41
N ALA A 160 -25.75 7.17 24.47
CA ALA A 160 -25.07 6.09 25.20
C ALA A 160 -23.70 5.72 24.59
N PHE A 161 -23.48 6.05 23.32
CA PHE A 161 -22.25 5.70 22.60
C PHE A 161 -21.26 6.87 22.46
N LEU A 162 -21.62 8.09 22.92
CA LEU A 162 -20.75 9.27 22.79
C LEU A 162 -19.49 9.20 23.64
N GLY A 163 -19.59 8.77 24.89
CA GLY A 163 -18.46 8.70 25.83
C GLY A 163 -17.29 7.85 25.32
N PRO A 164 -17.54 6.57 24.93
CA PRO A 164 -16.49 5.69 24.40
C PRO A 164 -15.92 6.14 23.06
N ALA A 165 -16.70 6.85 22.24
CA ALA A 165 -16.27 7.34 20.94
C ALA A 165 -15.40 8.59 21.04
N GLY A 166 -15.71 9.51 21.97
CA GLY A 166 -14.96 10.74 22.18
C GLY A 166 -13.50 10.52 22.56
N LEU A 167 -13.22 9.50 23.38
CA LEU A 167 -11.86 9.14 23.80
C LEU A 167 -10.96 8.66 22.66
N ARG A 168 -11.53 8.17 21.55
CA ARG A 168 -10.78 7.72 20.37
C ARG A 168 -10.60 8.79 19.29
N ALA A 169 -11.46 9.81 19.29
CA ALA A 169 -11.41 10.89 18.29
C ALA A 169 -10.21 11.84 18.45
N GLU A 170 -9.52 11.78 19.59
CA GLU A 170 -8.39 12.67 19.93
C GLU A 170 -7.01 12.11 19.56
N HIS A 171 -6.89 10.87 19.06
CA HIS A 171 -5.59 10.34 18.69
C HIS A 171 -5.05 11.03 17.43
N PRO A 172 -3.87 11.70 17.53
CA PRO A 172 -3.23 12.31 16.38
C PRO A 172 -2.92 11.25 15.33
N THR A 173 -3.41 11.49 14.15
CA THR A 173 -3.20 10.61 13.00
C THR A 173 -1.72 10.51 12.66
N GLU A 174 -1.16 9.32 12.71
CA GLU A 174 0.15 9.04 12.12
C GLU A 174 0.17 9.50 10.65
N ARG A 175 1.34 9.91 10.22
CA ARG A 175 1.71 10.55 8.95
C ARG A 175 0.71 10.33 7.79
N PRO A 176 0.06 11.40 7.29
CA PRO A 176 -1.03 11.32 6.30
C PRO A 176 -0.62 10.68 4.95
N HIS A 177 0.67 10.62 4.64
CA HIS A 177 1.20 10.12 3.36
C HIS A 177 1.04 8.62 3.14
N ARG A 178 1.17 7.81 4.21
CA ARG A 178 1.08 6.35 4.11
C ARG A 178 -0.36 5.86 3.99
N ARG A 179 -1.31 6.60 4.55
CA ARG A 179 -2.73 6.22 4.59
C ARG A 179 -3.49 6.47 3.29
N ALA A 180 -3.16 7.50 2.52
CA ALA A 180 -3.79 7.73 1.23
C ALA A 180 -3.56 6.55 0.27
N ARG A 181 -2.38 5.94 0.34
CA ARG A 181 -2.00 4.75 -0.44
C ARG A 181 -2.74 3.48 -0.03
N THR A 182 -3.14 3.36 1.23
CA THR A 182 -3.88 2.19 1.71
C THR A 182 -5.35 2.23 1.34
N PHE A 183 -5.96 3.44 1.26
CA PHE A 183 -7.36 3.60 0.85
C PHE A 183 -7.58 3.54 -0.66
N PHE A 184 -6.58 3.96 -1.44
CA PHE A 184 -6.67 4.03 -2.90
C PHE A 184 -5.42 3.42 -3.52
N THR A 185 -5.57 2.80 -4.68
CA THR A 185 -4.48 2.17 -5.45
C THR A 185 -3.63 3.19 -6.23
N PHE A 186 -3.80 4.48 -6.00
CA PHE A 186 -3.13 5.55 -6.73
C PHE A 186 -2.44 6.56 -5.80
N ALA A 187 -1.45 7.29 -6.34
CA ALA A 187 -0.60 8.20 -5.59
C ALA A 187 -1.35 9.39 -5.00
N ARG A 188 -0.82 9.88 -3.87
CA ARG A 188 -1.32 11.09 -3.22
C ARG A 188 -1.36 12.31 -4.15
N SER A 189 -0.43 12.42 -5.09
CA SER A 189 -0.40 13.49 -6.09
C SER A 189 -1.68 13.57 -6.91
N ASN A 190 -2.24 12.41 -7.29
CA ASN A 190 -3.49 12.34 -8.06
C ASN A 190 -4.71 12.73 -7.23
N ILE A 191 -4.71 12.41 -5.91
CA ILE A 191 -5.79 12.82 -5.01
C ILE A 191 -5.79 14.33 -4.77
N GLN A 192 -4.64 14.99 -4.87
CA GLN A 192 -4.52 16.44 -4.76
C GLN A 192 -4.77 17.17 -6.08
N ASP A 193 -4.84 16.46 -7.20
CA ASP A 193 -5.19 17.06 -8.49
C ASP A 193 -6.67 17.43 -8.52
N ALA A 194 -6.94 18.74 -8.62
CA ALA A 194 -8.29 19.28 -8.68
C ALA A 194 -9.09 18.75 -9.90
N ARG A 195 -8.42 18.46 -11.01
CA ARG A 195 -9.07 17.91 -12.23
C ARG A 195 -9.53 16.48 -12.01
N PHE A 196 -8.68 15.66 -11.40
CA PHE A 196 -9.00 14.28 -11.04
C PHE A 196 -10.20 14.23 -10.08
N LEU A 197 -10.15 15.01 -9.00
CA LEU A 197 -11.24 15.09 -8.02
C LEU A 197 -12.54 15.60 -8.62
N ALA A 198 -12.48 16.63 -9.47
CA ALA A 198 -13.66 17.16 -10.15
C ALA A 198 -14.29 16.12 -11.08
N ALA A 199 -13.48 15.39 -11.86
CA ALA A 199 -13.99 14.35 -12.75
C ALA A 199 -14.64 13.19 -11.98
N CYS A 200 -14.03 12.74 -10.87
CA CYS A 200 -14.63 11.72 -10.00
C CYS A 200 -15.92 12.22 -9.34
N ALA A 201 -15.95 13.47 -8.87
CA ALA A 201 -17.15 14.08 -8.28
C ALA A 201 -18.30 14.18 -9.31
N VAL A 202 -18.00 14.60 -10.54
CA VAL A 202 -18.98 14.65 -11.64
C VAL A 202 -19.52 13.25 -11.96
N GLY A 203 -18.62 12.24 -12.08
CA GLY A 203 -19.04 10.88 -12.33
C GLY A 203 -19.95 10.32 -11.24
N MET A 204 -19.61 10.56 -9.97
CA MET A 204 -20.46 10.18 -8.83
C MET A 204 -21.78 10.93 -8.79
N ALA A 205 -21.78 12.22 -9.11
CA ALA A 205 -22.99 13.03 -9.18
C ALA A 205 -23.95 12.55 -10.29
N LEU A 206 -23.39 12.19 -11.46
CA LEU A 206 -24.18 11.62 -12.57
C LEU A 206 -24.81 10.28 -12.17
N LEU A 207 -24.07 9.41 -11.50
CA LEU A 207 -24.60 8.13 -11.03
C LEU A 207 -25.66 8.33 -9.94
N GLY A 208 -25.44 9.27 -9.00
CA GLY A 208 -26.43 9.68 -8.00
C GLY A 208 -27.69 10.28 -8.65
N PHE A 209 -27.53 11.03 -9.72
CA PHE A 209 -28.65 11.57 -10.49
C PHE A 209 -29.49 10.46 -11.12
N VAL A 210 -28.84 9.46 -11.76
CA VAL A 210 -29.55 8.30 -12.32
C VAL A 210 -30.29 7.52 -11.23
N ASP A 211 -29.64 7.28 -10.08
CA ASP A 211 -30.26 6.62 -8.93
C ASP A 211 -31.51 7.36 -8.46
N GLY A 212 -31.40 8.69 -8.28
CA GLY A 212 -32.53 9.53 -7.86
C GLY A 212 -33.68 9.51 -8.84
N PHE A 213 -33.37 9.60 -10.14
CA PHE A 213 -34.39 9.58 -11.21
C PHE A 213 -35.14 8.23 -11.24
N LEU A 214 -34.42 7.11 -11.28
CA LEU A 214 -35.02 5.79 -11.34
C LEU A 214 -35.85 5.43 -10.11
N ARG A 215 -35.46 5.91 -8.93
CA ARG A 215 -36.24 5.67 -7.70
C ARG A 215 -37.54 6.42 -7.64
N GLY A 216 -37.68 7.48 -8.41
CA GLY A 216 -38.92 8.28 -8.53
C GLY A 216 -39.68 8.02 -9.81
N TYR A 217 -39.22 7.15 -10.69
CA TYR A 217 -39.86 6.90 -11.97
C TYR A 217 -41.23 6.22 -11.79
N PRO A 218 -42.28 6.67 -12.54
CA PRO A 218 -42.22 7.69 -13.60
C PRO A 218 -42.53 9.13 -13.16
N ASP A 219 -43.21 9.36 -12.03
CA ASP A 219 -43.91 10.59 -11.64
C ASP A 219 -43.24 11.39 -10.53
N GLY A 220 -42.04 10.98 -10.11
CA GLY A 220 -41.31 11.57 -8.99
C GLY A 220 -41.77 11.08 -7.61
N LEU A 221 -42.80 10.25 -7.54
CA LEU A 221 -43.28 9.65 -6.30
C LEU A 221 -42.48 8.37 -5.95
N PRO A 222 -42.42 7.98 -4.67
CA PRO A 222 -41.80 6.74 -4.29
C PRO A 222 -42.58 5.55 -4.81
N ILE A 223 -41.86 4.55 -5.39
CA ILE A 223 -42.49 3.33 -5.85
C ILE A 223 -42.84 2.48 -4.60
N PRO A 224 -44.15 2.14 -4.41
CA PRO A 224 -44.57 1.34 -3.26
C PRO A 224 -44.02 -0.09 -3.36
N PHE A 225 -43.55 -0.60 -2.24
CA PHE A 225 -43.03 -1.97 -2.14
C PHE A 225 -44.08 -2.92 -1.58
N THR A 226 -44.34 -4.00 -2.28
CA THR A 226 -45.08 -5.16 -1.76
C THR A 226 -44.21 -5.95 -0.77
N TRP A 227 -44.81 -6.91 -0.06
CA TRP A 227 -44.06 -7.78 0.85
C TRP A 227 -42.94 -8.55 0.16
N GLY A 228 -43.20 -9.02 -1.05
CA GLY A 228 -42.18 -9.73 -1.85
C GLY A 228 -41.03 -8.84 -2.27
N SER A 229 -41.30 -7.62 -2.74
CA SER A 229 -40.27 -6.67 -3.15
C SER A 229 -39.47 -6.12 -1.96
N ARG A 230 -40.10 -5.97 -0.76
CA ARG A 230 -39.37 -5.64 0.48
C ARG A 230 -38.36 -6.71 0.85
N LEU A 231 -38.78 -7.98 0.84
CA LEU A 231 -37.91 -9.11 1.12
C LEU A 231 -36.79 -9.19 0.09
N ALA A 232 -37.12 -9.12 -1.21
CA ALA A 232 -36.13 -9.16 -2.29
C ALA A 232 -35.08 -8.03 -2.14
N TYR A 233 -35.51 -6.81 -1.87
CA TYR A 233 -34.61 -5.69 -1.62
C TYR A 233 -33.69 -5.94 -0.42
N ALA A 234 -34.27 -6.39 0.70
CA ALA A 234 -33.47 -6.66 1.91
C ALA A 234 -32.42 -7.73 1.64
N LEU A 235 -32.81 -8.86 1.03
CA LEU A 235 -31.90 -9.97 0.69
C LEU A 235 -30.81 -9.55 -0.31
N CYS A 236 -31.19 -8.87 -1.42
CA CYS A 236 -30.23 -8.40 -2.41
C CYS A 236 -29.21 -7.41 -1.79
N SER A 237 -29.69 -6.44 -1.01
CA SER A 237 -28.83 -5.46 -0.36
C SER A 237 -27.90 -6.09 0.67
N MET A 238 -28.39 -7.02 1.49
CA MET A 238 -27.57 -7.76 2.46
C MET A 238 -26.53 -8.64 1.76
N LEU A 239 -26.95 -9.36 0.69
CA LEU A 239 -26.04 -10.20 -0.09
C LEU A 239 -24.90 -9.39 -0.72
N ILE A 240 -25.21 -8.24 -1.33
CA ILE A 240 -24.21 -7.37 -1.94
C ILE A 240 -23.26 -6.78 -0.88
N CYS A 241 -23.79 -6.33 0.26
CA CYS A 241 -22.93 -5.88 1.36
C CYS A 241 -22.01 -7.00 1.85
N ALA A 242 -22.52 -8.22 2.03
CA ALA A 242 -21.72 -9.37 2.45
C ALA A 242 -20.66 -9.74 1.39
N LEU A 243 -21.03 -9.72 0.10
CA LEU A 243 -20.10 -9.98 -0.99
C LEU A 243 -18.98 -8.95 -1.03
N LEU A 244 -19.31 -7.65 -0.92
CA LEU A 244 -18.31 -6.58 -0.90
C LEU A 244 -17.41 -6.68 0.32
N MET A 245 -17.93 -6.99 1.50
CA MET A 245 -17.09 -7.28 2.69
C MET A 245 -16.12 -8.44 2.45
N LEU A 246 -16.60 -9.55 1.87
CA LEU A 246 -15.76 -10.70 1.54
C LEU A 246 -14.68 -10.35 0.52
N LEU A 247 -15.02 -9.58 -0.51
CA LEU A 247 -14.07 -9.12 -1.52
C LEU A 247 -13.02 -8.19 -0.92
N VAL A 248 -13.41 -7.25 -0.05
CA VAL A 248 -12.48 -6.35 0.65
C VAL A 248 -11.47 -7.13 1.49
N VAL A 249 -11.91 -8.17 2.21
CA VAL A 249 -11.02 -9.01 3.01
C VAL A 249 -10.05 -9.81 2.13
N ARG A 250 -10.51 -10.31 0.95
CA ARG A 250 -9.71 -11.17 0.07
C ARG A 250 -8.78 -10.39 -0.86
N ARG A 251 -9.24 -9.28 -1.45
CA ARG A 251 -8.54 -8.56 -2.53
C ARG A 251 -7.94 -7.22 -2.12
N ARG A 252 -8.29 -6.72 -0.94
CA ARG A 252 -7.85 -5.47 -0.29
C ARG A 252 -7.87 -4.21 -1.18
N GLU A 253 -6.98 -4.09 -2.15
CA GLU A 253 -6.65 -2.80 -2.77
C GLU A 253 -7.59 -2.33 -3.90
N ARG A 254 -8.22 -3.23 -4.67
CA ARG A 254 -8.99 -2.84 -5.87
C ARG A 254 -10.49 -2.74 -5.67
N VAL A 255 -11.01 -3.32 -4.60
CA VAL A 255 -12.46 -3.49 -4.43
C VAL A 255 -13.17 -2.15 -4.26
N MET A 256 -12.58 -1.22 -3.51
CA MET A 256 -13.18 0.09 -3.23
C MET A 256 -12.89 1.15 -4.29
N THR A 257 -12.21 0.79 -5.37
CA THR A 257 -12.01 1.68 -6.53
C THR A 257 -12.75 1.14 -7.75
N VAL A 258 -12.18 0.19 -8.44
CA VAL A 258 -12.70 -0.31 -9.73
C VAL A 258 -13.92 -1.22 -9.53
N ASP A 259 -13.83 -2.20 -8.61
CA ASP A 259 -14.90 -3.21 -8.45
C ASP A 259 -16.20 -2.58 -7.91
N ALA A 260 -16.11 -1.59 -7.01
CA ALA A 260 -17.27 -0.87 -6.49
C ALA A 260 -17.98 -0.08 -7.60
N PHE A 261 -17.24 0.60 -8.47
CA PHE A 261 -17.81 1.32 -9.61
C PHE A 261 -18.43 0.40 -10.65
N ILE A 262 -17.78 -0.72 -10.96
CA ILE A 262 -18.36 -1.75 -11.84
C ILE A 262 -19.66 -2.28 -11.25
N THR A 263 -19.70 -2.57 -9.95
CA THR A 263 -20.92 -3.02 -9.25
C THR A 263 -22.03 -1.98 -9.35
N MET A 264 -21.73 -0.71 -9.13
CA MET A 264 -22.71 0.37 -9.26
C MET A 264 -23.21 0.51 -10.70
N ALA A 265 -22.34 0.45 -11.70
CA ALA A 265 -22.70 0.53 -13.10
C ALA A 265 -23.55 -0.67 -13.55
N LEU A 266 -23.22 -1.87 -13.10
CA LEU A 266 -24.02 -3.08 -13.37
C LEU A 266 -25.41 -3.01 -12.75
N LEU A 267 -25.52 -2.54 -11.49
CA LEU A 267 -26.81 -2.37 -10.84
C LEU A 267 -27.65 -1.27 -11.49
N ALA A 268 -27.05 -0.17 -11.92
CA ALA A 268 -27.72 0.89 -12.65
C ALA A 268 -28.24 0.40 -14.00
N SER A 269 -27.41 -0.30 -14.76
CA SER A 269 -27.77 -0.89 -16.04
C SER A 269 -28.88 -1.96 -15.89
N LEU A 270 -28.74 -2.82 -14.86
CA LEU A 270 -29.77 -3.81 -14.53
C LEU A 270 -31.10 -3.15 -14.20
N SER A 271 -31.08 -2.07 -13.42
CA SER A 271 -32.29 -1.32 -13.08
C SER A 271 -32.99 -0.79 -14.33
N LEU A 272 -32.24 -0.16 -15.27
CA LEU A 272 -32.77 0.33 -16.54
C LEU A 272 -33.42 -0.79 -17.37
N VAL A 273 -32.75 -1.94 -17.47
CA VAL A 273 -33.28 -3.10 -18.19
C VAL A 273 -34.56 -3.61 -17.54
N LEU A 274 -34.59 -3.70 -16.20
CA LEU A 274 -35.77 -4.19 -15.48
C LEU A 274 -36.97 -3.23 -15.59
N PHE A 275 -36.74 -1.92 -15.54
CA PHE A 275 -37.82 -0.95 -15.80
C PHE A 275 -38.33 -1.02 -17.23
N GLY A 276 -37.47 -1.24 -18.22
CA GLY A 276 -37.87 -1.43 -19.62
C GLY A 276 -38.55 -2.76 -19.89
N ALA A 277 -38.08 -3.86 -19.28
CA ALA A 277 -38.62 -5.21 -19.50
C ALA A 277 -39.96 -5.44 -18.77
N PHE A 278 -40.17 -4.78 -17.63
CA PHE A 278 -41.36 -4.97 -16.78
C PHE A 278 -42.10 -3.65 -16.52
N PRO A 279 -42.66 -3.01 -17.57
CA PRO A 279 -43.27 -1.68 -17.45
C PRO A 279 -44.51 -1.64 -16.55
N TYR A 280 -45.12 -2.79 -16.24
CA TYR A 280 -46.28 -2.92 -15.34
C TYR A 280 -45.92 -3.34 -13.92
N HIS A 281 -44.64 -3.73 -13.68
CA HIS A 281 -44.13 -4.22 -12.40
C HIS A 281 -42.89 -3.43 -11.98
N TRP A 282 -43.06 -2.11 -11.82
CA TRP A 282 -41.91 -1.22 -11.48
C TRP A 282 -41.19 -1.57 -10.19
N GLU A 283 -41.87 -2.33 -9.30
CA GLU A 283 -41.25 -2.83 -8.06
C GLU A 283 -39.99 -3.66 -8.32
N ILE A 284 -39.93 -4.40 -9.44
CA ILE A 284 -38.77 -5.23 -9.77
C ILE A 284 -37.56 -4.34 -10.08
N GLY A 285 -37.75 -3.30 -10.89
CA GLY A 285 -36.71 -2.29 -11.15
C GLY A 285 -36.34 -1.52 -9.89
N ALA A 286 -37.35 -1.20 -9.05
CA ALA A 286 -37.14 -0.50 -7.79
C ALA A 286 -36.29 -1.27 -6.78
N VAL A 287 -36.36 -2.61 -6.75
CA VAL A 287 -35.46 -3.45 -5.94
C VAL A 287 -34.01 -3.25 -6.35
N ALA A 288 -33.72 -3.28 -7.66
CA ALA A 288 -32.36 -3.12 -8.17
C ALA A 288 -31.81 -1.73 -7.91
N VAL A 289 -32.58 -0.67 -8.17
CA VAL A 289 -32.13 0.71 -7.96
C VAL A 289 -31.97 1.05 -6.47
N ASN A 290 -32.84 0.55 -5.59
CA ASN A 290 -32.65 0.75 -4.16
C ASN A 290 -31.44 -0.02 -3.61
N THR A 291 -31.12 -1.17 -4.21
CA THR A 291 -29.87 -1.88 -3.92
C THR A 291 -28.65 -1.09 -4.41
N LEU A 292 -28.70 -0.49 -5.60
CA LEU A 292 -27.70 0.43 -6.11
C LEU A 292 -27.47 1.60 -5.13
N ASN A 293 -28.54 2.22 -4.63
CA ASN A 293 -28.44 3.29 -3.64
C ASN A 293 -27.68 2.88 -2.36
N ILE A 294 -27.84 1.63 -1.90
CA ILE A 294 -27.05 1.10 -0.76
C ILE A 294 -25.56 1.15 -1.08
N VAL A 295 -25.17 0.70 -2.27
CA VAL A 295 -23.76 0.66 -2.67
C VAL A 295 -23.21 2.08 -2.84
N ILE A 296 -23.95 2.99 -3.49
CA ILE A 296 -23.56 4.40 -3.65
C ILE A 296 -23.34 5.07 -2.29
N CYS A 297 -24.30 4.92 -1.37
CA CYS A 297 -24.22 5.51 -0.04
C CYS A 297 -23.05 4.92 0.78
N ALA A 298 -22.86 3.60 0.74
CA ALA A 298 -21.76 2.95 1.43
C ALA A 298 -20.41 3.41 0.87
N TYR A 299 -20.29 3.48 -0.45
CA TYR A 299 -19.10 4.01 -1.10
C TYR A 299 -18.83 5.47 -0.74
N CYS A 300 -19.86 6.32 -0.75
CA CYS A 300 -19.74 7.71 -0.31
C CYS A 300 -19.18 7.83 1.12
N TRP A 301 -19.69 7.03 2.06
CA TRP A 301 -19.19 7.04 3.44
C TRP A 301 -17.75 6.58 3.54
N TYR A 302 -17.38 5.53 2.81
CA TYR A 302 -16.01 5.07 2.74
C TYR A 302 -15.06 6.17 2.23
N VAL A 303 -15.45 6.85 1.15
CA VAL A 303 -14.67 7.97 0.58
C VAL A 303 -14.56 9.13 1.58
N ILE A 304 -15.63 9.48 2.29
CA ILE A 304 -15.60 10.50 3.34
C ILE A 304 -14.60 10.10 4.43
N ILE A 305 -14.60 8.86 4.91
CA ILE A 305 -13.65 8.36 5.92
C ILE A 305 -12.22 8.46 5.39
N ALA A 306 -11.98 8.08 4.13
CA ALA A 306 -10.68 8.20 3.49
C ALA A 306 -10.18 9.64 3.48
N PHE A 307 -11.00 10.59 2.97
CA PHE A 307 -10.62 12.01 2.94
C PHE A 307 -10.44 12.62 4.33
N THR A 308 -11.26 12.25 5.30
CA THR A 308 -11.08 12.71 6.69
C THR A 308 -9.81 12.16 7.33
N SER A 309 -9.34 10.99 6.88
CA SER A 309 -8.14 10.34 7.43
C SER A 309 -6.82 10.96 6.95
N PHE A 310 -6.76 11.47 5.71
CA PHE A 310 -5.55 12.08 5.16
C PHE A 310 -5.71 13.54 4.72
N GLY A 311 -6.91 14.09 4.79
CA GLY A 311 -7.19 15.47 4.44
C GLY A 311 -6.58 16.49 5.42
N THR A 312 -6.35 17.70 4.93
CA THR A 312 -5.76 18.81 5.69
C THR A 312 -6.80 19.77 6.28
N ARG A 313 -8.08 19.53 5.99
CA ARG A 313 -9.20 20.35 6.44
C ARG A 313 -10.04 19.61 7.46
N ASP A 314 -10.97 20.34 8.09
CA ASP A 314 -11.89 19.74 9.04
C ASP A 314 -12.70 18.60 8.40
N PRO A 315 -12.88 17.46 9.07
CA PRO A 315 -13.67 16.32 8.60
C PRO A 315 -15.10 16.65 8.16
N TYR A 316 -15.75 17.63 8.78
CA TYR A 316 -17.09 18.05 8.39
C TYR A 316 -17.13 18.64 6.98
N ILE A 317 -16.06 19.31 6.53
CA ILE A 317 -15.99 19.86 5.15
C ILE A 317 -16.03 18.72 4.13
N TYR A 318 -15.25 17.68 4.35
CA TYR A 318 -15.25 16.49 3.46
C TYR A 318 -16.58 15.75 3.51
N ALA A 319 -17.16 15.62 4.70
CA ALA A 319 -18.47 14.99 4.87
C ALA A 319 -19.58 15.76 4.15
N MET A 320 -19.66 17.09 4.32
CA MET A 320 -20.61 17.93 3.60
C MET A 320 -20.41 17.84 2.08
N GLY A 321 -19.16 17.88 1.59
CA GLY A 321 -18.86 17.75 0.16
C GLY A 321 -19.32 16.42 -0.42
N GLY A 322 -18.97 15.30 0.20
CA GLY A 322 -19.43 13.97 -0.21
C GLY A 322 -20.96 13.83 -0.17
N TRP A 323 -21.58 14.40 0.87
CA TRP A 323 -23.05 14.41 1.03
C TRP A 323 -23.75 15.16 -0.10
N VAL A 324 -23.25 16.34 -0.46
CA VAL A 324 -23.79 17.16 -1.56
C VAL A 324 -23.63 16.44 -2.90
N ILE A 325 -22.48 15.80 -3.16
CA ILE A 325 -22.25 15.08 -4.42
C ILE A 325 -23.21 13.90 -4.55
N CYS A 326 -23.37 13.09 -3.52
CA CYS A 326 -24.18 11.87 -3.60
C CYS A 326 -25.67 12.11 -3.37
N PHE A 327 -26.02 12.80 -2.28
CA PHE A 327 -27.43 12.99 -1.91
C PHE A 327 -28.06 14.22 -2.55
N GLY A 328 -27.26 15.27 -2.82
CA GLY A 328 -27.73 16.47 -3.51
C GLY A 328 -28.08 16.19 -4.96
N SER A 329 -27.24 15.46 -5.70
CA SER A 329 -27.53 15.06 -7.09
C SER A 329 -28.77 14.16 -7.19
N ARG A 330 -28.89 13.21 -6.24
CA ARG A 330 -30.05 12.32 -6.16
C ARG A 330 -31.35 13.08 -5.90
N SER A 331 -31.35 13.99 -4.91
CA SER A 331 -32.53 14.78 -4.56
C SER A 331 -32.90 15.76 -5.68
N LEU A 332 -31.89 16.33 -6.36
CA LEU A 332 -32.11 17.19 -7.53
C LEU A 332 -32.80 16.41 -8.65
N ALA A 333 -32.34 15.22 -8.98
CA ALA A 333 -32.93 14.38 -10.02
C ALA A 333 -34.39 14.07 -9.73
N ARG A 334 -34.71 13.77 -8.47
CA ARG A 334 -36.05 13.44 -8.04
C ARG A 334 -36.98 14.64 -8.08
N MET A 335 -36.51 15.79 -7.63
CA MET A 335 -37.26 17.05 -7.72
C MET A 335 -37.48 17.44 -9.17
N LEU A 336 -36.45 17.30 -10.02
CA LEU A 336 -36.58 17.58 -11.45
C LEU A 336 -37.65 16.69 -12.09
N LEU A 337 -37.62 15.41 -11.83
CA LEU A 337 -38.62 14.45 -12.36
C LEU A 337 -40.03 14.82 -11.94
N TYR A 338 -40.23 15.14 -10.66
CA TYR A 338 -41.55 15.55 -10.15
C TYR A 338 -42.13 16.76 -10.87
N PHE A 339 -41.31 17.79 -11.15
CA PHE A 339 -41.77 19.00 -11.83
C PHE A 339 -41.87 18.85 -13.34
N THR A 340 -41.12 17.94 -13.96
CA THR A 340 -41.06 17.79 -15.42
C THR A 340 -41.89 16.63 -15.94
N TYR A 341 -42.31 15.68 -15.11
CA TYR A 341 -43.08 14.51 -15.54
C TYR A 341 -44.34 14.84 -16.35
N PRO A 342 -45.13 15.84 -16.00
CA PRO A 342 -46.33 16.21 -16.80
C PRO A 342 -45.98 16.60 -18.25
N LEU A 343 -44.72 16.96 -18.53
CA LEU A 343 -44.22 17.42 -19.83
C LEU A 343 -43.46 16.34 -20.60
N ALA A 344 -42.99 15.28 -19.91
CA ALA A 344 -42.13 14.26 -20.46
C ALA A 344 -42.93 13.06 -20.96
N GLY A 345 -43.43 13.12 -22.17
CA GLY A 345 -44.28 12.09 -22.78
C GLY A 345 -43.53 10.95 -23.49
N ASN A 346 -42.22 10.78 -23.34
CA ASN A 346 -41.47 9.79 -24.10
C ASN A 346 -40.52 8.96 -23.23
N ASP A 347 -40.99 7.81 -22.74
CA ASP A 347 -40.23 6.89 -21.87
C ASP A 347 -38.97 6.33 -22.53
N LEU A 348 -39.00 6.10 -23.86
CA LEU A 348 -37.85 5.60 -24.60
C LEU A 348 -36.69 6.60 -24.59
N LEU A 349 -36.98 7.87 -24.79
CA LEU A 349 -35.97 8.93 -24.77
C LEU A 349 -35.38 9.10 -23.38
N ILE A 350 -36.22 9.07 -22.34
CA ILE A 350 -35.76 9.13 -20.94
C ILE A 350 -34.82 7.97 -20.60
N ASN A 351 -35.24 6.77 -20.91
CA ASN A 351 -34.41 5.56 -20.65
C ASN A 351 -33.09 5.58 -21.43
N SER A 352 -33.11 6.07 -22.68
CA SER A 352 -31.89 6.22 -23.49
C SER A 352 -30.95 7.28 -22.91
N LEU A 353 -31.49 8.41 -22.43
CA LEU A 353 -30.73 9.46 -21.79
C LEU A 353 -30.10 8.97 -20.47
N LEU A 354 -30.86 8.27 -19.64
CA LEU A 354 -30.34 7.69 -18.41
C LEU A 354 -29.26 6.65 -18.69
N GLY A 355 -29.45 5.81 -19.70
CA GLY A 355 -28.43 4.86 -20.15
C GLY A 355 -27.15 5.55 -20.58
N ALA A 356 -27.27 6.65 -21.35
CA ALA A 356 -26.12 7.46 -21.72
C ALA A 356 -25.40 8.07 -20.51
N LEU A 357 -26.15 8.58 -19.51
CA LEU A 357 -25.57 9.10 -18.26
C LEU A 357 -24.82 8.03 -17.47
N VAL A 358 -25.34 6.82 -17.38
CA VAL A 358 -24.63 5.69 -16.74
C VAL A 358 -23.33 5.39 -17.47
N LEU A 359 -23.35 5.32 -18.80
CA LEU A 359 -22.13 5.09 -19.59
C LEU A 359 -21.11 6.21 -19.41
N ILE A 360 -21.54 7.48 -19.49
CA ILE A 360 -20.65 8.64 -19.29
C ILE A 360 -20.05 8.60 -17.89
N SER A 361 -20.87 8.41 -16.85
CA SER A 361 -20.40 8.32 -15.47
C SER A 361 -19.34 7.23 -15.32
N THR A 362 -19.62 6.03 -15.83
CA THR A 362 -18.72 4.89 -15.74
C THR A 362 -17.41 5.16 -16.47
N GLN A 363 -17.47 5.71 -17.69
CA GLN A 363 -16.27 6.01 -18.47
C GLN A 363 -15.43 7.11 -17.81
N VAL A 364 -16.06 8.21 -17.36
CA VAL A 364 -15.34 9.30 -16.72
C VAL A 364 -14.58 8.81 -15.48
N VAL A 365 -15.23 8.05 -14.61
CA VAL A 365 -14.60 7.60 -13.36
C VAL A 365 -13.59 6.50 -13.63
N LEU A 366 -13.94 5.48 -14.43
CA LEU A 366 -13.05 4.34 -14.71
C LEU A 366 -11.78 4.79 -15.43
N VAL A 367 -11.90 5.69 -16.43
CA VAL A 367 -10.75 6.22 -17.15
C VAL A 367 -9.83 6.99 -16.20
N GLN A 368 -10.38 7.81 -15.30
CA GLN A 368 -9.57 8.54 -14.31
C GLN A 368 -8.82 7.60 -13.36
N PHE A 369 -9.47 6.56 -12.85
CA PHE A 369 -8.80 5.56 -12.01
C PHE A 369 -7.71 4.80 -12.76
N MET A 370 -7.96 4.41 -14.00
CA MET A 370 -6.95 3.73 -14.83
C MET A 370 -5.76 4.63 -15.17
N HIS A 371 -5.98 5.91 -15.44
CA HIS A 371 -4.91 6.88 -15.66
C HIS A 371 -4.09 7.11 -14.39
N ALA A 372 -4.75 7.25 -13.25
CA ALA A 372 -4.10 7.41 -11.97
C ALA A 372 -3.24 6.19 -11.61
N GLU A 373 -3.74 4.97 -11.79
CA GLU A 373 -3.00 3.72 -11.53
C GLU A 373 -1.79 3.57 -12.46
N ARG A 374 -1.90 3.94 -13.75
CA ARG A 374 -0.77 3.92 -14.69
C ARG A 374 0.29 4.97 -14.36
N GLY A 375 -0.12 6.17 -14.04
CA GLY A 375 0.80 7.25 -13.66
C GLY A 375 1.58 6.92 -12.40
N GLU A 376 1.00 6.23 -11.45
CA GLU A 376 1.68 5.82 -10.23
C GLU A 376 2.68 4.69 -10.47
N SER A 377 2.32 3.67 -11.25
CA SER A 377 3.23 2.57 -11.57
C SER A 377 4.46 3.06 -12.36
N SER A 378 4.30 4.08 -13.23
CA SER A 378 5.41 4.72 -13.91
C SER A 378 6.30 5.50 -12.94
N ALA A 379 5.72 6.34 -12.08
CA ALA A 379 6.47 7.13 -11.11
C ALA A 379 7.17 6.27 -10.03
N GLU A 380 6.60 5.11 -9.70
CA GLU A 380 7.24 4.14 -8.78
C GLU A 380 8.42 3.43 -9.45
N ASN A 381 8.28 3.03 -10.72
CA ASN A 381 9.38 2.47 -11.49
C ASN A 381 10.53 3.48 -11.64
N ASP A 382 10.23 4.75 -11.96
CA ASP A 382 11.23 5.81 -12.04
C ASP A 382 11.95 6.06 -10.70
N ARG A 383 11.24 5.93 -9.57
CA ARG A 383 11.84 6.01 -8.23
C ARG A 383 12.72 4.82 -7.90
N LEU A 384 12.27 3.61 -8.21
CA LEU A 384 13.04 2.39 -8.00
C LEU A 384 14.30 2.37 -8.89
N GLU A 385 14.19 2.87 -10.13
CA GLU A 385 15.33 3.03 -11.01
C GLU A 385 16.33 4.06 -10.44
N ALA A 386 15.86 5.22 -9.98
CA ALA A 386 16.70 6.24 -9.36
C ALA A 386 17.34 5.76 -8.03
N GLU A 387 16.63 4.95 -7.24
CA GLU A 387 17.16 4.35 -6.02
C GLU A 387 18.21 3.28 -6.33
N ASN A 388 17.95 2.43 -7.31
CA ASN A 388 18.93 1.45 -7.81
C ASN A 388 20.19 2.13 -8.36
N GLU A 389 20.04 3.22 -9.15
CA GLU A 389 21.20 3.98 -9.60
C GLU A 389 22.02 4.57 -8.45
N ARG A 390 21.36 5.06 -7.40
CA ARG A 390 22.06 5.56 -6.20
C ARG A 390 22.83 4.46 -5.49
N VAL A 391 22.20 3.30 -5.28
CA VAL A 391 22.83 2.14 -4.65
C VAL A 391 24.02 1.65 -5.49
N THR A 392 23.87 1.60 -6.81
CA THR A 392 24.94 1.19 -7.71
C THR A 392 26.12 2.17 -7.66
N ARG A 393 25.86 3.48 -7.73
CA ARG A 393 26.91 4.50 -7.60
C ARG A 393 27.61 4.45 -6.25
N GLN A 394 26.87 4.16 -5.18
CA GLN A 394 27.45 4.03 -3.85
C GLN A 394 28.32 2.78 -3.74
N ALA A 395 27.90 1.65 -4.29
CA ALA A 395 28.70 0.44 -4.37
C ALA A 395 29.96 0.62 -5.23
N GLU A 396 29.87 1.36 -6.34
CA GLU A 396 31.03 1.70 -7.16
C GLU A 396 32.02 2.63 -6.41
N ALA A 397 31.52 3.61 -5.64
CA ALA A 397 32.36 4.46 -4.82
C ALA A 397 33.04 3.69 -3.70
N ASP A 398 32.33 2.82 -2.99
CA ASP A 398 32.89 1.96 -1.94
C ASP A 398 33.92 0.96 -2.52
N ALA A 399 33.69 0.45 -3.73
CA ALA A 399 34.66 -0.41 -4.41
C ALA A 399 35.92 0.36 -4.83
N ALA A 400 35.77 1.60 -5.32
CA ALA A 400 36.90 2.48 -5.67
C ALA A 400 37.72 2.86 -4.43
N GLU A 401 37.07 3.16 -3.31
CA GLU A 401 37.75 3.45 -2.04
C GLU A 401 38.52 2.22 -1.53
N SER A 402 37.89 1.04 -1.61
CA SER A 402 38.55 -0.21 -1.24
C SER A 402 39.75 -0.54 -2.12
N ALA A 403 39.66 -0.27 -3.42
CA ALA A 403 40.78 -0.44 -4.37
C ALA A 403 41.91 0.55 -4.10
N ALA A 404 41.61 1.79 -3.77
CA ALA A 404 42.59 2.80 -3.38
C ALA A 404 43.32 2.42 -2.09
N ALA A 405 42.60 1.96 -1.08
CA ALA A 405 43.18 1.48 0.18
C ALA A 405 44.08 0.25 -0.03
N LEU A 406 43.69 -0.65 -0.93
CA LEU A 406 44.51 -1.82 -1.31
C LEU A 406 45.82 -1.39 -1.99
N ALA A 407 45.76 -0.44 -2.93
CA ALA A 407 46.92 0.10 -3.62
C ALA A 407 47.88 0.83 -2.65
N GLU A 408 47.36 1.55 -1.68
CA GLU A 408 48.17 2.20 -0.63
C GLU A 408 48.86 1.17 0.30
N ALA A 409 48.12 0.12 0.65
CA ALA A 409 48.70 -1.00 1.42
C ALA A 409 49.78 -1.73 0.65
N GLU A 410 49.62 -1.93 -0.65
CA GLU A 410 50.61 -2.55 -1.52
C GLU A 410 51.88 -1.69 -1.66
N GLN A 411 51.73 -0.37 -1.81
CA GLN A 411 52.89 0.55 -1.81
C GLN A 411 53.63 0.55 -0.48
N THR A 412 52.90 0.52 0.64
CA THR A 412 53.53 0.43 1.96
C THR A 412 54.26 -0.88 2.14
N LEU A 413 53.70 -1.98 1.70
CA LEU A 413 54.37 -3.29 1.75
C LEU A 413 55.66 -3.31 0.89
N GLN A 414 55.60 -2.76 -0.34
CA GLN A 414 56.78 -2.62 -1.19
C GLN A 414 57.87 -1.76 -0.55
N SER A 415 57.51 -0.68 0.11
CA SER A 415 58.47 0.18 0.82
C SER A 415 59.11 -0.56 2.02
N VAL A 416 58.36 -1.36 2.75
CA VAL A 416 58.86 -2.18 3.87
C VAL A 416 59.81 -3.26 3.38
N VAL A 417 59.42 -3.96 2.31
CA VAL A 417 60.28 -4.99 1.69
C VAL A 417 61.58 -4.38 1.17
N PHE A 418 61.51 -3.24 0.47
CA PHE A 418 62.69 -2.53 0.00
C PHE A 418 63.62 -2.10 1.14
N ASN A 419 63.06 -1.59 2.23
CA ASN A 419 63.84 -1.18 3.41
C ASN A 419 64.44 -2.38 4.16
N ALA A 420 63.74 -3.50 4.17
CA ALA A 420 64.27 -4.75 4.75
C ALA A 420 65.47 -5.28 3.92
N ALA A 421 65.32 -5.36 2.60
CA ALA A 421 66.39 -5.75 1.70
C ALA A 421 67.63 -4.82 1.82
N LYS A 422 67.41 -3.53 1.94
CA LYS A 422 68.51 -2.57 2.16
C LYS A 422 69.24 -2.79 3.50
N ARG A 423 68.47 -3.13 4.55
CA ARG A 423 69.09 -3.47 5.87
C ARG A 423 69.88 -4.76 5.80
N GLU A 424 69.39 -5.80 5.12
CA GLU A 424 70.12 -7.03 4.91
C GLU A 424 71.39 -6.82 4.10
N ALA A 425 71.33 -6.04 3.02
CA ALA A 425 72.50 -5.69 2.23
C ALA A 425 73.56 -4.94 3.06
N SER A 426 73.14 -3.97 3.91
CA SER A 426 74.03 -3.26 4.78
C SER A 426 74.65 -4.15 5.88
N ALA A 427 73.84 -5.10 6.42
CA ALA A 427 74.34 -6.06 7.41
C ALA A 427 75.34 -7.06 6.79
N GLN A 428 75.10 -7.52 5.57
CA GLN A 428 76.03 -8.33 4.81
C GLN A 428 77.35 -7.61 4.52
N GLN A 429 77.26 -6.31 4.17
CA GLN A 429 78.43 -5.52 3.94
C GLN A 429 79.30 -5.33 5.22
N THR A 430 78.62 -5.00 6.35
CA THR A 430 79.30 -4.89 7.64
C THR A 430 79.85 -6.19 8.13
N ALA A 431 79.19 -7.33 7.90
CA ALA A 431 79.66 -8.67 8.18
C ALA A 431 80.92 -9.02 7.33
N SER A 432 80.87 -8.68 6.04
CA SER A 432 82.04 -8.86 5.13
C SER A 432 83.25 -8.01 5.56
N GLU A 433 83.00 -6.74 5.95
CA GLU A 433 84.10 -5.91 6.47
C GLU A 433 84.67 -6.40 7.81
N ALA A 434 83.77 -6.89 8.70
CA ALA A 434 84.18 -7.51 9.94
C ALA A 434 85.04 -8.80 9.72
N LEU A 435 84.61 -9.62 8.72
CA LEU A 435 85.34 -10.81 8.32
C LEU A 435 86.72 -10.45 7.78
N LYS A 436 86.84 -9.51 6.87
CA LYS A 436 88.11 -9.01 6.34
C LYS A 436 89.03 -8.46 7.46
N ALA A 437 88.45 -7.74 8.41
CA ALA A 437 89.18 -7.21 9.56
C ALA A 437 89.63 -8.35 10.49
N ALA A 438 88.86 -9.43 10.64
CA ALA A 438 89.23 -10.60 11.41
C ALA A 438 90.34 -11.40 10.69
N GLU A 439 90.25 -11.58 9.40
CA GLU A 439 91.34 -12.23 8.58
C GLU A 439 92.64 -11.45 8.64
N ALA A 440 92.55 -10.09 8.57
CA ALA A 440 93.73 -9.23 8.72
C ALA A 440 94.37 -9.36 10.09
N ARG A 441 93.55 -9.41 11.17
CA ARG A 441 94.06 -9.68 12.55
C ARG A 441 94.69 -11.05 12.71
N GLN A 442 94.06 -12.04 12.08
CA GLN A 442 94.63 -13.43 12.11
C GLN A 442 95.95 -13.50 11.35
N CYS A 443 96.08 -12.80 10.23
CA CYS A 443 97.30 -12.67 9.47
C CYS A 443 98.40 -11.96 10.27
N ILE A 444 98.04 -10.86 11.01
CA ILE A 444 98.95 -10.16 11.89
C ILE A 444 99.43 -11.12 13.03
N ARG A 445 98.54 -11.84 13.66
CA ARG A 445 98.82 -12.74 14.76
C ARG A 445 99.72 -13.95 14.28
N CYS A 446 99.41 -14.48 13.10
CA CYS A 446 100.20 -15.54 12.46
C CYS A 446 101.60 -15.02 12.13
N ASN A 447 101.74 -13.76 11.71
CA ASN A 447 103.03 -13.16 11.44
C ASN A 447 103.85 -12.89 12.74
N GLU A 448 103.15 -12.49 13.84
CA GLU A 448 103.76 -12.36 15.18
C GLU A 448 104.18 -13.70 15.76
N GLU A 449 103.33 -14.76 15.62
CA GLU A 449 103.67 -16.12 16.03
C GLU A 449 104.82 -16.69 15.22
N CYS A 450 104.85 -16.46 13.89
CA CYS A 450 105.99 -16.86 13.03
C CYS A 450 107.24 -16.06 13.41
N ALA A 451 107.15 -14.80 13.78
CA ALA A 451 108.33 -14.07 14.28
C ALA A 451 108.82 -14.58 15.61
N ALA A 452 107.92 -14.94 16.56
CA ALA A 452 108.28 -15.52 17.84
C ALA A 452 108.93 -16.94 17.69
N ILE A 453 108.40 -17.77 16.79
CA ILE A 453 108.94 -19.08 16.44
C ILE A 453 110.34 -18.93 15.78
N ARG A 454 110.51 -17.91 14.95
CA ARG A 454 111.80 -17.60 14.32
C ARG A 454 112.80 -17.15 15.36
N GLU A 455 112.43 -16.40 16.35
CA GLU A 455 113.30 -15.99 17.47
C GLU A 455 113.63 -17.16 18.38
N GLN A 456 112.66 -18.07 18.64
CA GLN A 456 112.94 -19.35 19.36
C GLN A 456 113.82 -20.33 18.58
N LEU A 457 113.69 -20.39 17.25
CA LEU A 457 114.56 -21.20 16.41
C LEU A 457 116.00 -20.68 16.37
N LEU A 458 116.24 -19.38 16.50
CA LEU A 458 117.57 -18.76 16.59
C LEU A 458 118.26 -19.01 17.95
N GLN A 459 117.45 -19.36 19.00
CA GLN A 459 118.02 -19.76 20.32
C GLN A 459 118.31 -21.25 20.47
N ILE A 460 117.83 -22.11 19.56
CA ILE A 460 118.01 -23.57 19.61
C ILE A 460 119.22 -24.06 18.82
N ASP A 461 119.98 -23.21 18.13
CA ASP A 461 121.11 -23.60 17.35
C ASP A 461 122.43 -23.72 18.17
N SER A 462 122.28 -23.89 19.49
CA SER A 462 123.47 -24.15 20.34
C SER A 462 123.23 -25.19 21.43
N SER A 463 122.68 -26.41 21.12
CA SER A 463 123.00 -27.64 21.84
C SER A 463 122.31 -28.89 21.26
N SER A 464 123.09 -29.60 20.52
CA SER A 464 123.19 -31.08 20.41
C SER A 464 121.93 -31.98 20.43
N ILE A 465 121.71 -32.60 19.31
CA ILE A 465 121.75 -34.07 19.05
C ILE A 465 121.05 -34.98 20.07
N SER A 466 119.98 -35.67 19.65
CA SER A 466 119.95 -37.10 19.55
C SER A 466 118.63 -37.69 19.12
N LEU A 467 118.71 -38.51 18.11
CA LEU A 467 117.89 -39.59 17.63
C LEU A 467 116.76 -40.15 18.54
N ALA A 468 115.55 -40.36 17.94
CA ALA A 468 114.96 -41.69 17.71
C ALA A 468 113.55 -41.64 17.19
N SER A 469 113.39 -42.28 16.02
CA SER A 469 112.29 -43.18 15.64
C SER A 469 110.82 -42.78 15.69
N ALA A 470 110.24 -42.83 14.51
CA ALA A 470 108.78 -42.97 14.23
C ALA A 470 108.17 -44.25 14.85
N PRO A 471 106.84 -44.46 14.91
CA PRO A 471 105.98 -44.47 13.68
C PRO A 471 104.55 -43.89 13.81
N SER A 472 104.02 -43.51 12.64
CA SER A 472 102.72 -43.72 12.04
C SER A 472 101.48 -44.03 12.90
N SER A 473 100.47 -43.21 12.74
CA SER A 473 99.14 -43.62 12.24
C SER A 473 98.15 -42.44 12.23
N PHE A 474 97.60 -42.17 11.06
CA PHE A 474 96.42 -41.39 10.86
C PHE A 474 95.18 -42.18 11.26
N PRO A 475 94.08 -41.53 11.72
CA PRO A 475 92.86 -41.68 10.98
C PRO A 475 92.15 -40.32 10.69
N PRO A 476 91.26 -40.32 9.68
CA PRO A 476 90.69 -39.07 9.09
C PRO A 476 89.53 -38.51 9.89
N ALA A 477 89.47 -37.19 9.98
CA ALA A 477 88.38 -36.49 10.59
C ALA A 477 87.13 -36.51 9.66
N THR A 478 86.10 -37.15 10.14
CA THR A 478 84.75 -37.11 9.59
C THR A 478 84.07 -35.79 9.91
N MET A 479 83.66 -35.13 8.89
CA MET A 479 82.67 -34.02 9.00
C MET A 479 81.33 -34.55 9.47
N PRO A 480 80.62 -33.90 10.38
CA PRO A 480 79.21 -34.17 10.62
C PRO A 480 78.33 -33.37 9.66
N SER A 481 77.55 -34.07 8.84
CA SER A 481 76.41 -33.54 8.13
C SER A 481 75.32 -33.16 9.10
N PRO A 482 74.53 -32.09 8.83
CA PRO A 482 73.42 -31.75 9.67
C PRO A 482 72.25 -32.70 9.50
N LEU A 483 71.74 -33.17 10.62
CA LEU A 483 70.54 -33.97 10.78
C LEU A 483 69.33 -33.30 10.11
N ALA A 484 68.75 -34.01 9.15
CA ALA A 484 67.43 -33.82 8.69
C ALA A 484 66.44 -34.28 9.78
N SER A 485 65.70 -33.37 10.36
CA SER A 485 64.53 -33.70 11.17
C SER A 485 63.35 -33.93 10.27
N SER A 486 62.85 -35.11 10.26
CA SER A 486 61.60 -35.55 9.67
C SER A 486 60.43 -35.02 10.47
N ALA A 487 59.46 -34.54 9.80
CA ALA A 487 58.01 -34.58 9.97
C ALA A 487 57.37 -33.28 9.49
N SER A 488 57.10 -33.20 8.23
CA SER A 488 56.04 -32.31 7.75
C SER A 488 55.14 -33.17 6.89
N ALA A 489 53.96 -33.43 7.42
CA ALA A 489 52.86 -33.98 6.66
C ALA A 489 52.56 -33.02 5.50
N ALA A 490 52.67 -33.50 4.31
CA ALA A 490 52.29 -32.79 3.10
C ALA A 490 50.80 -32.50 3.13
N LEU A 491 50.42 -31.27 3.40
CA LEU A 491 49.18 -30.69 2.90
C LEU A 491 49.46 -30.29 1.45
N GLU A 492 48.90 -31.10 0.54
CA GLU A 492 48.80 -30.69 -0.85
C GLU A 492 48.03 -29.36 -0.91
N PRO A 493 48.52 -28.34 -1.61
CA PRO A 493 47.71 -27.16 -1.90
C PRO A 493 46.58 -27.58 -2.82
N SER A 494 45.34 -27.49 -2.32
CA SER A 494 44.16 -27.56 -3.16
C SER A 494 44.35 -26.59 -4.34
N PRO A 495 44.00 -26.98 -5.55
CA PRO A 495 44.16 -26.12 -6.72
C PRO A 495 43.30 -24.88 -6.51
N VAL A 496 43.90 -23.72 -6.51
CA VAL A 496 43.24 -22.44 -6.67
C VAL A 496 42.38 -22.56 -7.93
N PRO A 497 41.03 -22.38 -7.88
CA PRO A 497 40.25 -22.46 -9.08
C PRO A 497 40.70 -21.34 -10.03
N SER A 498 41.17 -21.71 -11.17
CA SER A 498 41.44 -20.80 -12.28
C SER A 498 40.16 -19.97 -12.55
N PRO A 499 40.22 -18.70 -12.88
CA PRO A 499 39.03 -17.92 -13.20
C PRO A 499 38.28 -18.63 -14.32
N LEU A 500 37.09 -19.15 -13.98
CA LEU A 500 36.17 -19.80 -14.92
C LEU A 500 35.90 -18.85 -16.09
N SER A 501 36.02 -19.37 -17.30
CA SER A 501 35.67 -18.59 -18.47
C SER A 501 34.18 -18.17 -18.39
N MET A 502 33.80 -17.03 -18.95
CA MET A 502 32.43 -16.50 -18.93
C MET A 502 31.40 -17.54 -19.43
N GLY A 503 31.82 -18.47 -20.30
CA GLY A 503 30.99 -19.58 -20.80
C GLY A 503 30.74 -20.66 -19.74
N GLU A 504 31.76 -21.05 -18.98
CA GLU A 504 31.63 -22.07 -17.94
C GLU A 504 30.79 -21.62 -16.75
N LEU A 505 30.85 -20.31 -16.42
CA LEU A 505 29.99 -19.68 -15.40
C LEU A 505 28.51 -19.71 -15.80
N SER A 506 28.23 -19.45 -17.09
CA SER A 506 26.89 -19.51 -17.67
C SER A 506 26.31 -20.93 -17.63
N ASP A 507 27.10 -21.93 -17.98
CA ASP A 507 26.67 -23.33 -17.98
C ASP A 507 26.46 -23.91 -16.58
N SER A 508 27.28 -23.51 -15.61
CA SER A 508 27.09 -23.86 -14.20
C SER A 508 25.81 -23.26 -13.63
N MET A 509 25.58 -21.96 -13.88
CA MET A 509 24.36 -21.27 -13.42
C MET A 509 23.12 -21.87 -14.06
N ARG A 510 23.15 -22.21 -15.34
CA ARG A 510 22.03 -22.84 -16.04
C ARG A 510 21.65 -24.19 -15.41
N ARG A 511 22.61 -25.04 -15.09
CA ARG A 511 22.36 -26.33 -14.40
C ARG A 511 21.75 -26.14 -13.02
N ASN A 512 22.17 -25.12 -12.27
CA ASN A 512 21.60 -24.82 -10.97
C ASN A 512 20.16 -24.29 -11.09
N VAL A 513 19.87 -23.50 -12.12
CA VAL A 513 18.50 -23.03 -12.43
C VAL A 513 17.59 -24.19 -12.84
N GLU A 514 18.09 -25.17 -13.60
CA GLU A 514 17.31 -26.36 -13.97
C GLU A 514 16.92 -27.17 -12.73
N ARG A 515 17.86 -27.40 -11.79
CA ARG A 515 17.59 -28.08 -10.51
C ARG A 515 16.59 -27.31 -9.63
N MET A 516 16.75 -25.99 -9.54
CA MET A 516 15.80 -25.13 -8.85
C MET A 516 14.42 -25.17 -9.52
N GLY A 517 14.40 -25.21 -10.85
CA GLY A 517 13.18 -25.31 -11.64
C GLY A 517 12.39 -26.60 -11.38
N GLU A 518 13.09 -27.72 -11.27
CA GLU A 518 12.48 -29.01 -10.91
C GLU A 518 11.94 -29.00 -9.46
N HIS A 519 12.71 -28.41 -8.53
CA HIS A 519 12.29 -28.36 -7.13
C HIS A 519 11.05 -27.50 -6.89
N PHE A 520 10.96 -26.33 -7.53
CA PHE A 520 9.85 -25.39 -7.36
C PHE A 520 8.79 -25.43 -8.49
N LEU A 521 8.86 -26.44 -9.36
CA LEU A 521 7.94 -26.62 -10.49
C LEU A 521 7.83 -25.36 -11.37
N LEU A 522 8.96 -24.79 -11.73
CA LEU A 522 9.01 -23.66 -12.64
C LEU A 522 8.78 -24.12 -14.07
N THR A 523 8.06 -23.31 -14.83
CA THR A 523 7.87 -23.55 -16.27
C THR A 523 9.14 -23.25 -17.05
N SER A 524 9.29 -23.81 -18.26
CA SER A 524 10.45 -23.55 -19.13
C SER A 524 10.70 -22.05 -19.34
N ARG A 525 9.63 -21.28 -19.50
CA ARG A 525 9.72 -19.81 -19.63
C ARG A 525 10.14 -19.10 -18.36
N GLU A 526 9.71 -19.59 -17.21
CA GLU A 526 10.17 -19.05 -15.91
C GLU A 526 11.64 -19.39 -15.67
N MET A 527 12.12 -20.54 -16.12
CA MET A 527 13.54 -20.92 -16.07
C MET A 527 14.42 -20.06 -17.00
N ASP A 528 13.95 -19.76 -18.24
CA ASP A 528 14.64 -18.84 -19.15
C ASP A 528 14.80 -17.45 -18.52
N VAL A 529 13.72 -16.91 -17.95
CA VAL A 529 13.73 -15.62 -17.25
C VAL A 529 14.66 -15.67 -16.02
N LEU A 530 14.59 -16.73 -15.23
CA LEU A 530 15.42 -16.91 -14.03
C LEU A 530 16.91 -16.99 -14.37
N THR A 531 17.28 -17.69 -15.44
CA THR A 531 18.66 -17.81 -15.88
C THR A 531 19.27 -16.44 -16.21
N LEU A 532 18.60 -15.65 -17.04
CA LEU A 532 19.06 -14.31 -17.38
C LEU A 532 19.07 -13.38 -16.17
N TYR A 533 18.05 -13.49 -15.33
CA TYR A 533 17.94 -12.70 -14.12
C TYR A 533 19.05 -13.06 -13.10
N ALA A 534 19.40 -14.32 -12.95
CA ALA A 534 20.51 -14.78 -12.09
C ALA A 534 21.88 -14.33 -12.62
N LEU A 535 22.07 -14.29 -13.96
CA LEU A 535 23.30 -13.81 -14.58
C LEU A 535 23.51 -12.28 -14.47
N GLY A 536 22.61 -11.55 -13.83
CA GLY A 536 22.81 -10.13 -13.59
C GLY A 536 22.01 -9.20 -14.50
N HIS A 537 21.26 -9.75 -15.46
CA HIS A 537 20.48 -8.91 -16.36
C HIS A 537 19.34 -8.16 -15.65
N THR A 538 19.14 -6.92 -16.04
CA THR A 538 17.98 -6.14 -15.59
C THR A 538 16.70 -6.69 -16.23
N GLN A 539 15.56 -6.45 -15.61
CA GLN A 539 14.25 -6.84 -16.13
C GLN A 539 14.03 -6.39 -17.59
N LYS A 540 14.50 -5.21 -17.96
CA LYS A 540 14.43 -4.67 -19.31
C LYS A 540 15.30 -5.50 -20.27
N LYS A 541 16.51 -5.83 -19.87
CA LYS A 541 17.45 -6.64 -20.64
C LYS A 541 16.92 -8.07 -20.82
N VAL A 542 16.34 -8.66 -19.78
CA VAL A 542 15.66 -9.98 -19.86
C VAL A 542 14.51 -9.93 -20.86
N ALA A 543 13.72 -8.85 -20.88
CA ALA A 543 12.63 -8.68 -21.83
C ALA A 543 13.15 -8.57 -23.29
N GLU A 544 14.22 -7.84 -23.51
CA GLU A 544 14.87 -7.71 -24.83
C GLU A 544 15.42 -9.05 -25.32
N GLU A 545 16.16 -9.78 -24.49
CA GLU A 545 16.76 -11.08 -24.85
C GLU A 545 15.73 -12.18 -25.12
N LEU A 546 14.60 -12.16 -24.41
CA LEU A 546 13.54 -13.16 -24.58
C LEU A 546 12.41 -12.71 -25.54
N PHE A 547 12.55 -11.55 -26.18
CA PHE A 547 11.57 -10.96 -27.11
C PHE A 547 10.17 -10.84 -26.51
N ILE A 548 10.08 -10.43 -25.22
CA ILE A 548 8.82 -10.20 -24.50
C ILE A 548 8.75 -8.75 -24.01
N THR A 549 7.55 -8.33 -23.56
CA THR A 549 7.42 -6.99 -22.96
C THR A 549 8.04 -6.93 -21.56
N PRO A 550 8.55 -5.78 -21.10
CA PRO A 550 9.04 -5.62 -19.72
C PRO A 550 7.98 -5.98 -18.67
N ALA A 551 6.70 -5.72 -18.94
CA ALA A 551 5.60 -6.12 -18.07
C ALA A 551 5.44 -7.64 -17.99
N THR A 552 5.67 -8.35 -19.10
CA THR A 552 5.64 -9.83 -19.14
C THR A 552 6.81 -10.41 -18.35
N ALA A 553 8.02 -9.87 -18.54
CA ALA A 553 9.21 -10.26 -17.78
C ALA A 553 8.98 -10.06 -16.26
N HIS A 554 8.44 -8.91 -15.87
CA HIS A 554 8.06 -8.65 -14.48
C HIS A 554 7.07 -9.68 -13.91
N SER A 555 6.05 -10.02 -14.70
CA SER A 555 5.06 -11.01 -14.28
C SER A 555 5.68 -12.39 -14.05
N HIS A 556 6.64 -12.80 -14.89
CA HIS A 556 7.39 -14.04 -14.70
C HIS A 556 8.27 -13.99 -13.44
N ILE A 557 9.03 -12.90 -13.23
CA ILE A 557 9.85 -12.72 -12.02
C ILE A 557 8.99 -12.77 -10.76
N LYS A 558 7.84 -12.09 -10.75
CA LYS A 558 6.90 -12.13 -9.62
C LYS A 558 6.36 -13.53 -9.34
N ARG A 559 6.08 -14.32 -10.39
CA ARG A 559 5.65 -15.73 -10.24
C ARG A 559 6.77 -16.61 -9.71
N ILE A 560 8.01 -16.40 -10.15
CA ILE A 560 9.19 -17.12 -9.63
C ILE A 560 9.32 -16.86 -8.14
N TYR A 561 9.31 -15.61 -7.68
CA TYR A 561 9.33 -15.28 -6.26
C TYR A 561 8.20 -15.94 -5.47
N SER A 562 6.98 -15.91 -6.01
CA SER A 562 5.82 -16.53 -5.37
C SER A 562 5.92 -18.05 -5.27
N LYS A 563 6.50 -18.72 -6.29
CA LYS A 563 6.67 -20.18 -6.29
C LYS A 563 7.80 -20.63 -5.38
N CYS A 564 8.89 -19.86 -5.34
CA CYS A 564 10.06 -20.18 -4.52
C CYS A 564 9.93 -19.72 -3.06
N GLY A 565 8.92 -18.90 -2.73
CA GLY A 565 8.78 -18.32 -1.39
C GLY A 565 9.88 -17.33 -1.02
N MET A 566 10.58 -16.79 -2.01
CA MET A 566 11.69 -15.85 -1.85
C MET A 566 11.22 -14.43 -2.13
N HIS A 567 11.91 -13.44 -1.54
CA HIS A 567 11.48 -12.04 -1.61
C HIS A 567 12.53 -11.11 -2.22
N SER A 568 13.75 -11.60 -2.44
CA SER A 568 14.84 -10.81 -3.00
C SER A 568 15.63 -11.61 -4.04
N ARG A 569 16.28 -10.88 -4.97
CA ARG A 569 17.21 -11.50 -5.93
C ARG A 569 18.39 -12.17 -5.21
N GLN A 570 18.82 -11.59 -4.12
CA GLN A 570 19.92 -12.11 -3.35
C GLN A 570 19.62 -13.48 -2.75
N GLU A 571 18.40 -13.68 -2.21
CA GLU A 571 17.93 -14.99 -1.73
C GLU A 571 17.93 -16.05 -2.84
N ILE A 572 17.51 -15.68 -4.06
CA ILE A 572 17.57 -16.58 -5.22
C ILE A 572 19.03 -16.95 -5.55
N LEU A 573 19.93 -15.97 -5.56
CA LEU A 573 21.36 -16.23 -5.85
C LEU A 573 22.03 -17.08 -4.78
N GLU A 574 21.74 -16.84 -3.51
CA GLU A 574 22.22 -17.64 -2.40
C GLU A 574 21.72 -19.09 -2.50
N TYR A 575 20.44 -19.27 -2.84
CA TYR A 575 19.86 -20.58 -3.05
C TYR A 575 20.50 -21.30 -4.25
N LEU A 576 20.68 -20.62 -5.39
CA LEU A 576 21.36 -21.17 -6.57
C LEU A 576 22.82 -21.55 -6.27
N ASN A 577 23.53 -20.75 -5.48
CA ASN A 577 24.91 -21.04 -5.07
C ASN A 577 25.01 -22.23 -4.11
N SER A 578 23.94 -22.49 -3.32
CA SER A 578 23.92 -23.66 -2.44
C SER A 578 23.91 -25.02 -3.17
N TYR A 579 23.52 -25.02 -4.45
CA TYR A 579 23.64 -26.21 -5.32
C TYR A 579 25.00 -26.34 -6.01
N GLY A 580 25.88 -25.36 -5.89
CA GLY A 580 27.22 -25.37 -6.49
C GLY A 580 28.33 -25.95 -5.57
N ASN A 581 27.99 -26.17 -4.31
CA ASN A 581 28.81 -26.86 -3.33
C ASN A 581 28.21 -28.25 -3.05
#